data_879a1dc1d026d6f836bb7f89d6da26d2
#
_entry.id   879a1dc1d026d6f836bb7f89d6da26d2
#
_cell.length_a   1.000
_cell.length_b   1.000
_cell.length_c   1.000
_cell.angle_alpha   90.00
_cell.angle_beta   90.00
_cell.angle_gamma   90.00
#
_symmetry.space_group_name_H-M   'P 1'
#
loop_
_entity.id
_entity.type
_entity.pdbx_description
1 polymer ?
#
loop_
_entity_poly.entity_id
_entity_poly.type
_entity_poly.pdbx_seq_one_letter_code
_entity_poly.pdbx_strand_id
1 'polypeptide(L)'
;FCREGRYYWRIPDSLLDRDWLLVCRIEAAAAGNRSRNDGYAGDQVNTALYRFEKKNDKQLYLRRMVLNERADTSGVIFPAYRKSNVQGIVMAFDVRAYANEEYEIDVTDWLQSDTDLLYFSATARGVLRLGGQQRDKSEVLSVRAYDRNVEIRTQKTYALQGGLGMATYLLHTSLLLLPE
;
A
#
# COMPACT_ATOMS: atom_id res chain seq x y z
N PHE A 1 12.86 -0.91 9.60
CA PHE A 1 13.14 -1.13 11.02
C PHE A 1 12.11 -0.42 11.90
N CYS A 2 11.97 -0.88 13.14
CA CYS A 2 11.10 -0.25 14.13
C CYS A 2 11.98 0.36 15.25
N ARG A 3 11.68 1.59 15.67
CA ARG A 3 12.34 2.28 16.78
C ARG A 3 11.28 3.01 17.59
N GLU A 4 11.19 2.73 18.89
CA GLU A 4 10.23 3.37 19.83
C GLU A 4 8.77 3.31 19.34
N GLY A 5 8.35 2.18 18.77
CA GLY A 5 7.00 1.98 18.25
C GLY A 5 6.71 2.65 16.91
N ARG A 6 7.70 3.28 16.27
CA ARG A 6 7.60 3.89 14.95
C ARG A 6 8.32 3.04 13.91
N TYR A 7 7.75 2.98 12.71
CA TYR A 7 8.27 2.23 11.57
C TYR A 7 8.95 3.16 10.59
N TYR A 8 10.19 2.83 10.23
CA TYR A 8 10.99 3.59 9.26
C TYR A 8 11.41 2.69 8.12
N TRP A 9 11.33 3.21 6.92
CA TRP A 9 11.88 2.55 5.74
C TRP A 9 13.09 3.32 5.25
N ARG A 10 14.11 2.57 4.81
CA ARG A 10 15.24 3.08 4.05
C ARG A 10 15.06 2.67 2.61
N ILE A 11 15.00 3.64 1.74
CA ILE A 11 14.79 3.46 0.32
C ILE A 11 16.08 3.86 -0.38
N PRO A 12 16.86 2.89 -0.93
CA PRO A 12 18.03 3.19 -1.73
C PRO A 12 17.67 4.02 -2.98
N ASP A 13 18.58 4.89 -3.40
CA ASP A 13 18.44 5.66 -4.64
C ASP A 13 18.11 4.78 -5.86
N SER A 14 18.72 3.58 -5.91
CA SER A 14 18.49 2.59 -6.97
C SER A 14 17.07 2.03 -7.02
N LEU A 15 16.27 2.22 -5.98
CA LEU A 15 14.87 1.78 -5.92
C LEU A 15 13.88 2.93 -6.17
N LEU A 16 14.37 4.15 -6.34
CA LEU A 16 13.54 5.24 -6.84
C LEU A 16 13.19 5.00 -8.31
N ASP A 17 12.04 5.51 -8.73
CA ASP A 17 11.52 5.37 -10.09
C ASP A 17 11.30 3.91 -10.57
N ARG A 18 11.38 2.93 -9.64
CA ARG A 18 11.08 1.53 -9.89
C ARG A 18 9.62 1.21 -9.52
N ASP A 19 9.01 0.31 -10.26
CA ASP A 19 7.63 -0.11 -10.05
C ASP A 19 7.54 -1.22 -9.00
N TRP A 20 6.61 -1.03 -8.07
CA TRP A 20 6.29 -1.96 -6.99
C TRP A 20 4.87 -2.45 -7.12
N LEU A 21 4.67 -3.75 -7.20
CA LEU A 21 3.36 -4.38 -7.17
C LEU A 21 2.95 -4.60 -5.73
N LEU A 22 1.86 -3.97 -5.32
CA LEU A 22 1.17 -4.28 -4.08
C LEU A 22 0.16 -5.38 -4.31
N VAL A 23 0.15 -6.37 -3.41
CA VAL A 23 -0.90 -7.38 -3.31
C VAL A 23 -1.26 -7.54 -1.84
N CYS A 24 -2.51 -7.28 -1.48
CA CYS A 24 -3.04 -7.53 -0.14
C CYS A 24 -4.01 -8.70 -0.17
N ARG A 25 -3.83 -9.65 0.74
CA ARG A 25 -4.68 -10.84 0.90
C ARG A 25 -5.19 -10.98 2.33
N ILE A 26 -6.34 -11.63 2.46
CA ILE A 26 -6.83 -12.07 3.76
C ILE A 26 -5.99 -13.29 4.18
N GLU A 27 -5.23 -13.18 5.26
CA GLU A 27 -4.53 -14.31 5.89
C GLU A 27 -5.49 -15.12 6.77
N ALA A 28 -6.29 -14.42 7.60
CA ALA A 28 -7.36 -15.03 8.38
C ALA A 28 -8.62 -14.17 8.30
N ALA A 29 -9.74 -14.81 8.01
CA ALA A 29 -11.01 -14.17 7.76
C ALA A 29 -11.83 -13.93 9.02
N ALA A 30 -12.59 -12.84 9.05
CA ALA A 30 -13.52 -12.54 10.12
C ALA A 30 -14.65 -13.58 10.21
N ALA A 31 -14.97 -13.99 11.43
CA ALA A 31 -16.11 -14.86 11.65
C ALA A 31 -17.42 -14.15 11.29
N GLY A 32 -18.27 -14.81 10.50
CA GLY A 32 -19.61 -14.32 10.17
C GLY A 32 -19.67 -13.16 9.19
N ASN A 33 -18.54 -12.56 8.76
CA ASN A 33 -18.52 -11.47 7.79
C ASN A 33 -17.99 -11.93 6.45
N ARG A 34 -18.86 -12.54 5.66
CA ARG A 34 -18.58 -13.07 4.30
C ARG A 34 -19.69 -12.68 3.36
N SER A 35 -19.35 -12.44 2.10
CA SER A 35 -20.30 -12.45 1.00
C SER A 35 -20.33 -13.83 0.36
N ARG A 36 -21.16 -14.01 -0.68
CA ARG A 36 -21.28 -15.31 -1.38
C ARG A 36 -19.92 -15.84 -1.88
N ASN A 37 -19.06 -14.94 -2.37
CA ASN A 37 -17.81 -15.31 -3.03
C ASN A 37 -16.57 -14.63 -2.41
N ASP A 38 -16.73 -13.82 -1.35
CA ASP A 38 -15.66 -12.98 -0.81
C ASP A 38 -15.61 -13.05 0.72
N GLY A 39 -14.45 -12.73 1.28
CA GLY A 39 -14.23 -12.69 2.72
C GLY A 39 -13.60 -13.97 3.27
N TYR A 40 -12.97 -14.76 2.43
CA TYR A 40 -12.29 -16.00 2.79
C TYR A 40 -10.78 -15.81 2.93
N ALA A 41 -10.14 -16.68 3.70
CA ALA A 41 -8.68 -16.73 3.75
C ALA A 41 -8.12 -17.07 2.36
N GLY A 42 -7.10 -16.32 1.94
CA GLY A 42 -6.51 -16.38 0.60
C GLY A 42 -7.05 -15.35 -0.39
N ASP A 43 -8.22 -14.77 -0.14
CA ASP A 43 -8.81 -13.79 -1.06
C ASP A 43 -7.92 -12.57 -1.21
N GLN A 44 -7.70 -12.15 -2.45
CA GLN A 44 -7.02 -10.91 -2.77
C GLN A 44 -8.00 -9.74 -2.62
N VAL A 45 -7.71 -8.84 -1.71
CA VAL A 45 -8.58 -7.70 -1.38
C VAL A 45 -8.08 -6.37 -1.90
N ASN A 46 -6.82 -6.34 -2.36
CA ASN A 46 -6.27 -5.18 -3.04
C ASN A 46 -5.11 -5.58 -3.95
N THR A 47 -4.95 -4.81 -5.03
CA THR A 47 -3.76 -4.81 -5.87
C THR A 47 -3.57 -3.42 -6.47
N ALA A 48 -2.32 -2.97 -6.53
CA ALA A 48 -1.96 -1.69 -7.11
C ALA A 48 -0.49 -1.68 -7.56
N LEU A 49 -0.14 -0.75 -8.43
CA LEU A 49 1.24 -0.45 -8.76
C LEU A 49 1.62 0.89 -8.16
N TYR A 50 2.78 0.91 -7.52
CA TYR A 50 3.34 2.10 -6.90
C TYR A 50 4.75 2.38 -7.37
N ARG A 51 5.14 3.66 -7.27
CA ARG A 51 6.49 4.12 -7.55
C ARG A 51 6.87 5.18 -6.52
N PHE A 52 8.06 5.03 -5.93
CA PHE A 52 8.65 6.08 -5.13
C PHE A 52 9.42 7.02 -6.05
N GLU A 53 9.14 8.32 -5.95
CA GLU A 53 9.82 9.36 -6.74
C GLU A 53 10.39 10.42 -5.81
N LYS A 54 11.58 10.90 -6.12
CA LYS A 54 12.16 12.04 -5.44
C LYS A 54 11.49 13.32 -5.90
N LYS A 55 10.79 14.01 -4.98
CA LYS A 55 10.33 15.37 -5.21
C LYS A 55 11.49 16.38 -5.06
N ASN A 56 12.22 16.26 -3.95
CA ASN A 56 13.39 17.05 -3.58
C ASN A 56 14.14 16.34 -2.44
N ASP A 57 15.19 16.97 -1.88
CA ASP A 57 16.00 16.36 -0.82
C ASP A 57 15.24 16.14 0.50
N LYS A 58 14.07 16.74 0.65
CA LYS A 58 13.24 16.69 1.88
C LYS A 58 11.98 15.85 1.76
N GLN A 59 11.58 15.47 0.54
CA GLN A 59 10.33 14.73 0.32
C GLN A 59 10.46 13.69 -0.79
N LEU A 60 9.89 12.50 -0.52
CA LEU A 60 9.58 11.48 -1.52
C LEU A 60 8.08 11.44 -1.77
N TYR A 61 7.69 11.26 -3.02
CA TYR A 61 6.31 10.97 -3.41
C TYR A 61 6.12 9.47 -3.60
N LEU A 62 4.95 8.97 -3.21
CA LEU A 62 4.43 7.70 -3.66
C LEU A 62 3.40 7.97 -4.74
N ARG A 63 3.63 7.47 -5.95
CA ARG A 63 2.66 7.52 -7.04
C ARG A 63 1.96 6.20 -7.20
N ARG A 64 0.66 6.26 -7.49
CA ARG A 64 -0.09 5.12 -7.98
C ARG A 64 0.00 5.10 -9.50
N MET A 65 0.54 4.02 -10.05
CA MET A 65 0.73 3.84 -11.48
C MET A 65 -0.50 3.19 -12.09
N VAL A 66 -1.03 3.78 -13.14
CA VAL A 66 -2.15 3.24 -13.93
C VAL A 66 -1.62 2.92 -15.33
N LEU A 67 -1.65 1.65 -15.70
CA LEU A 67 -1.07 1.14 -16.95
C LEU A 67 -2.15 0.79 -17.99
N ASN A 68 -3.26 1.52 -18.00
CA ASN A 68 -4.38 1.25 -18.93
C ASN A 68 -4.04 1.56 -20.39
N GLU A 69 -3.07 2.43 -20.62
CA GLU A 69 -2.64 2.85 -21.94
C GLU A 69 -1.12 2.78 -22.04
N ARG A 70 -0.63 2.46 -23.22
CA ARG A 70 0.80 2.48 -23.55
C ARG A 70 1.01 3.29 -24.81
N ALA A 71 2.03 4.13 -24.81
CA ALA A 71 2.49 4.85 -26.00
C ALA A 71 3.97 4.58 -26.20
N ASP A 72 4.37 4.46 -27.47
CA ASP A 72 5.79 4.40 -27.82
C ASP A 72 6.48 5.70 -27.40
N THR A 73 7.49 5.58 -26.54
CA THR A 73 8.23 6.71 -25.99
C THR A 73 8.98 7.52 -27.04
N SER A 74 9.29 6.92 -28.20
CA SER A 74 9.91 7.57 -29.36
C SER A 74 8.90 8.20 -30.31
N GLY A 75 7.59 7.93 -30.12
CA GLY A 75 6.54 8.38 -31.02
C GLY A 75 6.14 9.84 -30.83
N VAL A 76 5.69 10.48 -31.94
CA VAL A 76 5.24 11.89 -31.96
C VAL A 76 4.06 12.13 -30.99
N ILE A 77 3.29 11.11 -30.65
CA ILE A 77 2.11 11.17 -29.77
C ILE A 77 2.50 11.15 -28.29
N PHE A 78 3.72 10.74 -27.95
CA PHE A 78 4.15 10.56 -26.56
C PHE A 78 4.03 11.83 -25.69
N PRO A 79 4.35 13.05 -26.15
CA PRO A 79 4.15 14.27 -25.37
C PRO A 79 2.67 14.55 -25.04
N ALA A 80 1.75 14.26 -25.95
CA ALA A 80 0.31 14.40 -25.74
C ALA A 80 -0.21 13.32 -24.76
N TYR A 81 0.26 12.07 -24.92
CA TYR A 81 0.00 10.98 -23.99
C TYR A 81 0.41 11.35 -22.56
N ARG A 82 1.64 11.84 -22.36
CA ARG A 82 2.11 12.25 -21.02
C ARG A 82 1.25 13.34 -20.39
N LYS A 83 0.77 14.30 -21.17
CA LYS A 83 -0.10 15.39 -20.68
C LYS A 83 -1.47 14.88 -20.23
N SER A 84 -1.96 13.81 -20.84
CA SER A 84 -3.29 13.22 -20.55
C SER A 84 -3.24 12.11 -19.52
N ASN A 85 -2.03 11.62 -19.13
CA ASN A 85 -1.83 10.46 -18.25
C ASN A 85 -0.89 10.79 -17.09
N VAL A 86 -1.19 11.85 -16.34
CA VAL A 86 -0.44 12.22 -15.14
C VAL A 86 -0.79 11.25 -14.01
N GLN A 87 0.21 10.49 -13.56
CA GLN A 87 0.03 9.51 -12.50
C GLN A 87 -0.23 10.20 -11.15
N GLY A 88 -1.21 9.68 -10.40
CA GLY A 88 -1.64 10.29 -9.15
C GLY A 88 -0.58 10.19 -8.03
N ILE A 89 -0.29 11.30 -7.38
CA ILE A 89 0.47 11.28 -6.12
C ILE A 89 -0.51 10.88 -5.01
N VAL A 90 -0.26 9.75 -4.36
CA VAL A 90 -1.15 9.20 -3.33
C VAL A 90 -0.62 9.43 -1.91
N MET A 91 0.69 9.64 -1.77
CA MET A 91 1.32 10.04 -0.51
C MET A 91 2.55 10.90 -0.75
N ALA A 92 2.91 11.69 0.25
CA ALA A 92 4.18 12.39 0.35
C ALA A 92 4.80 12.05 1.71
N PHE A 93 6.04 11.60 1.69
CA PHE A 93 6.81 11.28 2.88
C PHE A 93 7.90 12.31 3.09
N ASP A 94 7.98 12.85 4.30
CA ASP A 94 9.12 13.69 4.69
C ASP A 94 10.35 12.82 4.92
N VAL A 95 11.46 13.21 4.32
CA VAL A 95 12.77 12.57 4.51
C VAL A 95 13.28 12.94 5.90
N ARG A 96 13.54 11.95 6.73
CA ARG A 96 14.09 12.12 8.09
C ARG A 96 15.62 12.16 8.08
N ALA A 97 16.22 11.39 7.18
CA ALA A 97 17.67 11.34 6.98
C ALA A 97 17.98 10.87 5.55
N TYR A 98 19.12 11.28 5.04
CA TYR A 98 19.73 10.73 3.82
C TYR A 98 21.18 10.40 4.12
N ALA A 99 21.54 9.14 4.00
CA ALA A 99 22.88 8.64 4.21
C ALA A 99 23.11 7.36 3.43
N ASN A 100 24.33 7.13 2.97
CA ASN A 100 24.71 5.92 2.22
C ASN A 100 23.82 5.64 1.00
N GLU A 101 23.43 6.69 0.28
CA GLU A 101 22.52 6.61 -0.88
C GLU A 101 21.13 6.03 -0.54
N GLU A 102 20.66 6.25 0.70
CA GLU A 102 19.36 5.79 1.19
C GLU A 102 18.56 6.95 1.82
N TYR A 103 17.29 7.05 1.46
CA TYR A 103 16.32 7.94 2.10
C TYR A 103 15.63 7.24 3.26
N GLU A 104 15.70 7.78 4.46
CA GLU A 104 14.94 7.32 5.61
C GLU A 104 13.63 8.09 5.71
N ILE A 105 12.49 7.38 5.67
CA ILE A 105 11.14 7.94 5.80
C ILE A 105 10.37 7.25 6.92
N ASP A 106 9.47 7.99 7.57
CA ASP A 106 8.56 7.48 8.58
C ASP A 106 7.28 6.97 7.91
N VAL A 107 7.02 5.68 8.03
CA VAL A 107 5.86 5.01 7.44
C VAL A 107 4.84 4.55 8.49
N THR A 108 4.97 5.01 9.73
CA THR A 108 4.14 4.57 10.86
C THR A 108 2.65 4.77 10.59
N ASP A 109 2.25 6.00 10.25
CA ASP A 109 0.85 6.31 9.99
C ASP A 109 0.31 5.56 8.77
N TRP A 110 1.16 5.33 7.75
CA TRP A 110 0.78 4.57 6.57
C TRP A 110 0.46 3.12 6.93
N LEU A 111 1.28 2.48 7.78
CA LEU A 111 1.07 1.10 8.22
C LEU A 111 -0.09 0.95 9.21
N GLN A 112 -0.28 1.93 10.09
CA GLN A 112 -1.30 1.86 11.14
C GLN A 112 -2.68 2.30 10.68
N SER A 113 -2.76 3.21 9.68
CA SER A 113 -4.04 3.72 9.19
C SER A 113 -4.83 2.69 8.39
N ASP A 114 -6.08 3.04 8.14
CA ASP A 114 -6.98 2.31 7.28
C ASP A 114 -6.92 2.91 5.87
N THR A 115 -5.91 2.55 5.14
CA THR A 115 -5.71 3.06 3.80
C THR A 115 -5.94 1.99 2.74
N ASP A 116 -6.68 2.34 1.69
CA ASP A 116 -6.83 1.54 0.48
C ASP A 116 -5.53 1.44 -0.35
N LEU A 117 -4.49 2.17 0.07
CA LEU A 117 -3.15 2.05 -0.51
C LEU A 117 -2.42 0.79 -0.07
N LEU A 118 -2.77 0.18 1.07
CA LEU A 118 -2.10 -1.01 1.60
C LEU A 118 -3.05 -2.19 1.87
N TYR A 119 -4.30 -1.89 2.24
CA TYR A 119 -5.23 -2.87 2.80
C TYR A 119 -6.43 -3.07 1.88
N PHE A 120 -7.64 -3.17 2.42
CA PHE A 120 -8.83 -3.37 1.62
C PHE A 120 -9.04 -2.25 0.61
N SER A 121 -9.18 -2.60 -0.66
CA SER A 121 -9.64 -1.67 -1.69
C SER A 121 -11.06 -1.16 -1.40
N ALA A 122 -11.44 -0.03 -1.98
CA ALA A 122 -12.79 0.52 -1.83
C ALA A 122 -13.87 -0.50 -2.25
N THR A 123 -13.63 -1.27 -3.31
CA THR A 123 -14.53 -2.33 -3.78
C THR A 123 -14.67 -3.44 -2.74
N ALA A 124 -13.55 -3.98 -2.24
CA ALA A 124 -13.58 -5.05 -1.24
C ALA A 124 -14.25 -4.60 0.07
N ARG A 125 -14.02 -3.35 0.49
CA ARG A 125 -14.72 -2.75 1.65
C ARG A 125 -16.22 -2.69 1.45
N GLY A 126 -16.65 -2.29 0.26
CA GLY A 126 -18.09 -2.24 -0.08
C GLY A 126 -18.75 -3.62 -0.04
N VAL A 127 -18.11 -4.61 -0.65
CA VAL A 127 -18.59 -6.00 -0.68
C VAL A 127 -18.71 -6.59 0.73
N LEU A 128 -17.70 -6.38 1.58
CA LEU A 128 -17.66 -6.89 2.95
C LEU A 128 -18.33 -5.95 3.97
N ARG A 129 -18.93 -4.85 3.51
CA ARG A 129 -19.62 -3.84 4.33
C ARG A 129 -18.75 -3.29 5.47
N LEU A 130 -17.46 -3.09 5.22
CA LEU A 130 -16.54 -2.56 6.21
C LEU A 130 -16.75 -1.05 6.38
N GLY A 131 -16.97 -0.63 7.60
CA GLY A 131 -17.01 0.77 8.04
C GLY A 131 -15.64 1.27 8.46
N GLY A 132 -15.58 2.11 9.48
CA GLY A 132 -14.33 2.68 10.00
C GLY A 132 -13.48 1.66 10.75
N GLN A 133 -12.17 1.77 10.58
CA GLN A 133 -11.20 1.01 11.36
C GLN A 133 -11.29 1.37 12.84
N GLN A 134 -11.19 0.38 13.68
CA GLN A 134 -11.04 0.52 15.13
C GLN A 134 -9.54 0.47 15.47
N ARG A 135 -8.91 1.63 15.64
CA ARG A 135 -7.45 1.73 15.83
C ARG A 135 -6.97 1.02 17.10
N ASP A 136 -7.75 1.13 18.17
CA ASP A 136 -7.49 0.48 19.47
C ASP A 136 -7.55 -1.06 19.42
N LYS A 137 -8.09 -1.63 18.33
CA LYS A 137 -8.23 -3.07 18.08
C LYS A 137 -7.49 -3.52 16.82
N SER A 138 -6.58 -2.69 16.34
CA SER A 138 -5.81 -2.93 15.12
C SER A 138 -4.32 -2.74 15.40
N GLU A 139 -3.49 -3.63 14.87
CA GLU A 139 -2.05 -3.59 15.09
C GLU A 139 -1.24 -4.07 13.89
N VAL A 140 0.01 -3.63 13.81
CA VAL A 140 1.00 -4.16 12.87
C VAL A 140 1.72 -5.33 13.53
N LEU A 141 1.50 -6.54 13.02
CA LEU A 141 2.06 -7.77 13.60
C LEU A 141 3.52 -7.97 13.22
N SER A 142 3.87 -7.70 11.96
CA SER A 142 5.25 -7.76 11.50
C SER A 142 5.44 -6.98 10.21
N VAL A 143 6.65 -6.45 10.02
CA VAL A 143 7.15 -5.91 8.76
C VAL A 143 8.51 -6.54 8.49
N ARG A 144 8.69 -7.18 7.35
CA ARG A 144 9.93 -7.83 6.94
C ARG A 144 10.31 -7.36 5.55
N ALA A 145 11.54 -6.90 5.38
CA ALA A 145 12.11 -6.53 4.09
C ALA A 145 13.07 -7.64 3.63
N TYR A 146 13.00 -7.93 2.34
CA TYR A 146 13.88 -8.83 1.62
C TYR A 146 14.42 -8.08 0.39
N ASP A 147 15.32 -8.68 -0.35
CA ASP A 147 16.00 -8.02 -1.49
C ASP A 147 15.03 -7.42 -2.53
N ARG A 148 13.88 -8.05 -2.73
CA ARG A 148 12.91 -7.65 -3.77
C ARG A 148 11.47 -7.54 -3.29
N ASN A 149 11.23 -7.65 -2.00
CA ASN A 149 9.88 -7.52 -1.46
C ASN A 149 9.87 -7.07 -0.01
N VAL A 150 8.76 -6.44 0.37
CA VAL A 150 8.43 -6.10 1.75
C VAL A 150 7.13 -6.81 2.09
N GLU A 151 7.14 -7.56 3.19
CA GLU A 151 6.00 -8.31 3.69
C GLU A 151 5.47 -7.67 4.97
N ILE A 152 4.18 -7.32 4.97
CA ILE A 152 3.51 -6.63 6.06
C ILE A 152 2.35 -7.51 6.53
N ARG A 153 2.35 -7.87 7.80
CA ARG A 153 1.22 -8.59 8.43
C ARG A 153 0.56 -7.68 9.45
N THR A 154 -0.74 -7.56 9.36
CA THR A 154 -1.52 -6.70 10.26
C THR A 154 -2.77 -7.41 10.73
N GLN A 155 -3.20 -7.09 11.96
CA GLN A 155 -4.56 -7.29 12.41
C GLN A 155 -5.33 -6.00 12.23
N LYS A 156 -6.45 -6.03 11.53
CA LYS A 156 -7.32 -4.88 11.31
C LYS A 156 -8.75 -5.21 11.74
N THR A 157 -9.31 -4.37 12.59
CA THR A 157 -10.70 -4.49 13.05
C THR A 157 -11.51 -3.33 12.51
N TYR A 158 -12.67 -3.64 11.95
CA TYR A 158 -13.58 -2.69 11.34
C TYR A 158 -14.96 -2.76 12.00
N ALA A 159 -15.59 -1.61 12.18
CA ALA A 159 -17.02 -1.57 12.40
C ALA A 159 -17.76 -2.06 11.15
N LEU A 160 -18.83 -2.83 11.30
CA LEU A 160 -19.66 -3.21 10.16
C LEU A 160 -20.71 -2.14 9.88
N GLN A 161 -20.95 -1.84 8.61
CA GLN A 161 -22.00 -0.92 8.19
C GLN A 161 -23.38 -1.47 8.59
N GLY A 162 -24.26 -0.58 9.06
CA GLY A 162 -25.59 -0.96 9.54
C GLY A 162 -25.62 -1.38 11.02
N GLY A 163 -24.57 -1.15 11.79
CA GLY A 163 -24.55 -1.38 13.25
C GLY A 163 -24.47 -2.85 13.65
N LEU A 164 -24.05 -3.74 12.75
CA LEU A 164 -24.03 -5.20 12.95
C LEU A 164 -22.79 -5.74 13.67
N GLY A 165 -22.02 -4.89 14.37
CA GLY A 165 -20.86 -5.34 15.14
C GLY A 165 -19.51 -5.02 14.49
N MET A 166 -18.52 -5.89 14.77
CA MET A 166 -17.12 -5.72 14.36
C MET A 166 -16.66 -6.93 13.54
N ALA A 167 -15.75 -6.68 12.60
CA ALA A 167 -15.06 -7.72 11.86
C ALA A 167 -13.54 -7.53 12.00
N THR A 168 -12.84 -8.57 12.43
CA THR A 168 -11.39 -8.59 12.58
C THR A 168 -10.80 -9.50 11.52
N TYR A 169 -9.80 -8.99 10.78
CA TYR A 169 -9.06 -9.71 9.76
C TYR A 169 -7.58 -9.70 10.06
N LEU A 170 -6.91 -10.82 9.80
CA LEU A 170 -5.47 -10.81 9.60
C LEU A 170 -5.21 -10.58 8.11
N LEU A 171 -4.38 -9.59 7.80
CA LEU A 171 -4.05 -9.23 6.42
C LEU A 171 -2.57 -9.44 6.18
N HIS A 172 -2.25 -9.96 5.01
CA HIS A 172 -0.90 -10.08 4.50
C HIS A 172 -0.76 -9.22 3.24
N THR A 173 0.05 -8.18 3.34
CA THR A 173 0.33 -7.26 2.23
C THR A 173 1.77 -7.42 1.80
N SER A 174 1.95 -7.73 0.52
CA SER A 174 3.26 -7.84 -0.13
C SER A 174 3.47 -6.65 -1.05
N LEU A 175 4.63 -6.01 -0.96
CA LEU A 175 5.15 -5.06 -1.94
C LEU A 175 6.30 -5.73 -2.68
N LEU A 176 6.12 -5.99 -3.95
CA LEU A 176 7.03 -6.75 -4.81
C LEU A 176 7.70 -5.81 -5.81
N LEU A 177 9.03 -5.73 -5.79
CA LEU A 177 9.78 -4.99 -6.81
C LEU A 177 9.65 -5.70 -8.16
N LEU A 178 9.12 -5.01 -9.16
CA LEU A 178 9.01 -5.54 -10.50
C LEU A 178 10.36 -5.51 -11.23
N PRO A 179 10.62 -6.48 -12.12
CA PRO A 179 11.78 -6.42 -13.02
C PRO A 179 11.75 -5.16 -13.90
N GLU A 180 12.93 -4.77 -14.38
CA GLU A 180 13.08 -3.70 -15.40
C GLU A 180 12.57 -4.12 -16.76
#